data_4401dffa5ab39e73874e058bb075657c
#
_entry.id   4401dffa5ab39e73874e058bb075657c
#
_cell.length_a   1.000
_cell.length_b   1.000
_cell.length_c   1.000
_cell.angle_alpha   90.00
_cell.angle_beta   90.00
_cell.angle_gamma   90.00
#
_symmetry.space_group_name_H-M   'P 1'
#
loop_
_entity.id
_entity.type
_entity.pdbx_description
1 polymer ?
#
loop_
_entity_poly.entity_id
_entity_poly.type
_entity_poly.pdbx_seq_one_letter_code
_entity_poly.pdbx_strand_id
1 'polypeptide(L)'
;ALVLRHFLPLLDKQGAMAMLSAKVGSIGDNHLGGWYAYRASKAALNMLIKTAAIELARSKPKARLLSLHPGTVISPLSQPFRGASAARPADLAAAEMLQVIDALGPEHSGSFHAYDGQALPW
;
A
#
# COMPACT_ATOMS: atom_id res chain seq x y z
N ALA A 1 9.71 -7.77 3.61
CA ALA A 1 11.05 -7.37 4.07
C ALA A 1 12.10 -7.46 2.96
N LEU A 2 12.25 -8.60 2.27
CA LEU A 2 13.29 -8.79 1.24
C LEU A 2 13.19 -7.80 0.08
N VAL A 3 11.98 -7.52 -0.40
CA VAL A 3 11.78 -6.53 -1.48
C VAL A 3 12.28 -5.14 -1.04
N LEU A 4 11.89 -4.69 0.14
CA LEU A 4 12.36 -3.41 0.68
C LEU A 4 13.89 -3.37 0.82
N ARG A 5 14.48 -4.45 1.36
CA ARG A 5 15.93 -4.55 1.57
C ARG A 5 16.71 -4.39 0.26
N HIS A 6 16.26 -5.03 -0.81
CA HIS A 6 17.02 -5.09 -2.06
C HIS A 6 16.66 -3.98 -3.07
N PHE A 7 15.43 -3.51 -3.08
CA PHE A 7 14.97 -2.53 -4.07
C PHE A 7 15.00 -1.08 -3.55
N LEU A 8 14.77 -0.86 -2.26
CA LEU A 8 14.76 0.49 -1.71
C LEU A 8 16.10 1.25 -1.88
N PRO A 9 17.28 0.61 -1.75
CA PRO A 9 18.55 1.27 -2.02
C PRO A 9 18.71 1.76 -3.46
N LEU A 10 18.02 1.11 -4.42
CA LEU A 10 18.05 1.43 -5.84
C LEU A 10 17.13 2.58 -6.22
N LEU A 11 16.26 3.00 -5.29
CA LEU A 11 15.30 4.07 -5.54
C LEU A 11 16.02 5.39 -5.80
N ASP A 12 15.60 6.09 -6.85
CA ASP A 12 16.10 7.44 -7.15
C ASP A 12 15.80 8.39 -5.98
N LYS A 13 16.61 9.44 -5.85
CA LYS A 13 16.46 10.44 -4.78
C LYS A 13 15.10 11.16 -4.79
N GLN A 14 14.43 11.20 -5.93
CA GLN A 14 13.07 11.75 -6.11
C GLN A 14 12.08 10.69 -6.55
N GLY A 15 12.46 9.43 -6.50
CA GLY A 15 11.65 8.30 -6.93
C GLY A 15 10.52 7.97 -5.95
N ALA A 16 9.60 7.13 -6.41
CA ALA A 16 8.52 6.59 -5.60
C ALA A 16 8.52 5.07 -5.66
N MET A 17 8.31 4.43 -4.52
CA MET A 17 8.06 3.02 -4.39
C MET A 17 6.74 2.82 -3.66
N ALA A 18 5.85 2.04 -4.22
CA ALA A 18 4.57 1.71 -3.60
C ALA A 18 4.45 0.21 -3.41
N MET A 19 3.96 -0.20 -2.24
CA MET A 19 3.74 -1.59 -1.89
C MET A 19 2.23 -1.84 -1.78
N LEU A 20 1.77 -2.92 -2.41
CA LEU A 20 0.35 -3.29 -2.35
C LEU A 20 0.02 -3.98 -1.03
N SER A 21 -0.65 -3.23 -0.18
CA SER A 21 -1.21 -3.72 1.07
C SER A 21 -2.72 -4.00 0.91
N ALA A 22 -3.45 -3.98 1.99
CA ALA A 22 -4.90 -4.11 1.98
C ALA A 22 -5.49 -3.34 3.17
N LYS A 23 -6.66 -2.75 2.99
CA LYS A 23 -7.40 -2.02 4.04
C LYS A 23 -7.59 -2.87 5.30
N VAL A 24 -7.79 -4.19 5.15
CA VAL A 24 -7.93 -5.12 6.27
C VAL A 24 -6.67 -5.22 7.15
N GLY A 25 -5.51 -4.75 6.69
CA GLY A 25 -4.28 -4.62 7.48
C GLY A 25 -4.27 -3.40 8.40
N SER A 26 -5.23 -2.49 8.28
CA SER A 26 -5.37 -1.36 9.17
C SER A 26 -5.93 -1.80 10.52
N ILE A 27 -5.21 -1.52 11.60
CA ILE A 27 -5.67 -1.77 12.96
C ILE A 27 -6.78 -0.78 13.31
N GLY A 28 -6.61 0.51 12.94
CA GLY A 28 -7.59 1.56 13.22
C GLY A 28 -8.92 1.39 12.49
N ASP A 29 -8.92 0.80 11.29
CA ASP A 29 -10.13 0.55 10.49
C ASP A 29 -10.78 -0.81 10.79
N ASN A 30 -10.19 -1.61 11.66
CA ASN A 30 -10.70 -2.95 11.96
C ASN A 30 -11.90 -2.90 12.91
N HIS A 31 -13.11 -2.93 12.36
CA HIS A 31 -14.37 -2.98 13.10
C HIS A 31 -15.10 -4.33 12.96
N LEU A 32 -14.73 -5.12 11.96
CA LEU A 32 -15.43 -6.37 11.63
C LEU A 32 -14.78 -7.62 12.24
N GLY A 33 -13.49 -7.58 12.51
CA GLY A 33 -12.73 -8.76 12.94
C GLY A 33 -12.59 -9.80 11.84
N GLY A 34 -12.27 -11.02 12.21
CA GLY A 34 -12.04 -12.13 11.28
C GLY A 34 -10.72 -12.01 10.52
N TRP A 35 -10.41 -13.00 9.69
CA TRP A 35 -9.25 -13.04 8.79
C TRP A 35 -7.91 -12.79 9.48
N TYR A 36 -7.73 -13.36 10.65
CA TYR A 36 -6.59 -13.11 11.53
C TYR A 36 -5.23 -13.11 10.83
N ALA A 37 -4.91 -14.19 10.12
CA ALA A 37 -3.61 -14.34 9.46
C ALA A 37 -3.42 -13.31 8.34
N TYR A 38 -4.44 -13.06 7.53
CA TYR A 38 -4.37 -12.10 6.44
C TYR A 38 -4.25 -10.67 6.97
N ARG A 39 -5.06 -10.30 7.97
CA ARG A 39 -4.94 -8.99 8.65
C ARG A 39 -3.56 -8.81 9.26
N ALA A 40 -3.08 -9.80 9.99
CA ALA A 40 -1.77 -9.76 10.61
C ALA A 40 -0.64 -9.60 9.58
N SER A 41 -0.70 -10.32 8.46
CA SER A 41 0.31 -10.22 7.41
C SER A 41 0.36 -8.83 6.76
N LYS A 42 -0.80 -8.22 6.52
CA LYS A 42 -0.88 -6.87 5.93
C LYS A 42 -0.55 -5.77 6.94
N ALA A 43 -0.88 -5.95 8.21
CA ALA A 43 -0.43 -5.05 9.28
C ALA A 43 1.11 -5.11 9.44
N ALA A 44 1.71 -6.29 9.37
CA ALA A 44 3.16 -6.45 9.36
C ALA A 44 3.80 -5.75 8.17
N LEU A 45 3.24 -5.88 6.96
CA LEU A 45 3.70 -5.16 5.77
C LEU A 45 3.63 -3.64 5.98
N ASN A 46 2.52 -3.13 6.52
CA ASN A 46 2.34 -1.73 6.82
C ASN A 46 3.39 -1.21 7.82
N MET A 47 3.69 -1.99 8.85
CA MET A 47 4.76 -1.65 9.82
C MET A 47 6.13 -1.58 9.14
N LEU A 48 6.46 -2.54 8.28
CA LEU A 48 7.71 -2.55 7.52
C LEU A 48 7.83 -1.33 6.62
N ILE A 49 6.76 -0.96 5.93
CA ILE A 49 6.72 0.24 5.06
C ILE A 49 6.95 1.50 5.89
N LYS A 50 6.24 1.65 7.00
CA LYS A 50 6.39 2.82 7.89
C LYS A 50 7.81 2.95 8.41
N THR A 51 8.37 1.85 8.90
CA THR A 51 9.74 1.81 9.42
C THR A 51 10.76 2.18 8.35
N ALA A 52 10.66 1.55 7.18
CA ALA A 52 11.56 1.81 6.07
C ALA A 52 11.44 3.24 5.53
N ALA A 53 10.24 3.83 5.52
CA ALA A 53 10.05 5.22 5.10
C ALA A 53 10.74 6.21 6.03
N ILE A 54 10.71 5.97 7.33
CA ILE A 54 11.42 6.79 8.32
C ILE A 54 12.94 6.73 8.08
N GLU A 55 13.47 5.54 7.81
CA GLU A 55 14.89 5.37 7.51
C GLU A 55 15.26 6.01 6.17
N LEU A 56 14.42 5.83 5.14
CA LEU A 56 14.61 6.41 3.82
C LEU A 56 14.70 7.94 3.88
N ALA A 57 13.87 8.58 4.70
CA ALA A 57 13.84 10.03 4.83
C ALA A 57 15.17 10.62 5.30
N ARG A 58 16.00 9.85 5.99
CA ARG A 58 17.33 10.29 6.47
C ARG A 58 18.35 10.41 5.33
N SER A 59 18.25 9.56 4.32
CA SER A 59 19.21 9.51 3.20
C SER A 59 18.66 10.07 1.89
N LYS A 60 17.33 9.94 1.66
CA LYS A 60 16.63 10.37 0.45
C LYS A 60 15.33 11.10 0.82
N PRO A 61 15.40 12.33 1.37
CA PRO A 61 14.22 13.02 1.92
C PRO A 61 13.16 13.38 0.90
N LYS A 62 13.49 13.38 -0.40
CA LYS A 62 12.54 13.63 -1.49
C LYS A 62 11.96 12.36 -2.11
N ALA A 63 12.46 11.19 -1.75
CA ALA A 63 11.90 9.91 -2.18
C ALA A 63 10.63 9.58 -1.37
N ARG A 64 9.78 8.73 -1.96
CA ARG A 64 8.51 8.34 -1.35
C ARG A 64 8.40 6.83 -1.27
N LEU A 65 8.04 6.33 -0.11
CA LEU A 65 7.65 4.94 0.09
C LEU A 65 6.21 4.91 0.62
N LEU A 66 5.31 4.29 -0.13
CA LEU A 66 3.87 4.34 0.11
C LEU A 66 3.29 2.95 0.31
N SER A 67 2.27 2.85 1.16
CA SER A 67 1.40 1.69 1.25
C SER A 67 0.09 1.98 0.51
N LEU A 68 -0.34 1.08 -0.38
CA LEU A 68 -1.56 1.26 -1.17
C LEU A 68 -2.52 0.09 -0.99
N HIS A 69 -3.80 0.43 -0.84
CA HIS A 69 -4.92 -0.51 -0.92
C HIS A 69 -5.55 -0.43 -2.31
N PRO A 70 -5.48 -1.49 -3.13
CA PRO A 70 -5.98 -1.46 -4.50
C PRO A 70 -7.50 -1.56 -4.61
N GLY A 71 -8.22 -1.77 -3.52
CA GLY A 71 -9.61 -2.21 -3.54
C GLY A 71 -9.70 -3.70 -3.89
N THR A 72 -10.91 -4.19 -4.16
CA THR A 72 -11.09 -5.54 -4.68
C THR A 72 -10.89 -5.53 -6.19
N VAL A 73 -9.87 -6.25 -6.67
CA VAL A 73 -9.48 -6.30 -8.07
C VAL A 73 -9.82 -7.67 -8.65
N ILE A 74 -10.32 -7.69 -9.89
CA ILE A 74 -10.61 -8.95 -10.59
C ILE A 74 -9.29 -9.70 -10.82
N SER A 75 -9.18 -10.88 -10.20
CA SER A 75 -8.03 -11.76 -10.34
C SER A 75 -8.41 -13.19 -9.96
N PRO A 76 -7.60 -14.19 -10.32
CA PRO A 76 -7.81 -15.55 -9.85
C PRO A 76 -7.85 -15.66 -8.31
N LEU A 77 -7.17 -14.77 -7.61
CA LEU A 77 -7.15 -14.72 -6.15
C LEU A 77 -8.48 -14.24 -5.57
N SER A 78 -9.12 -13.24 -6.20
CA SER A 78 -10.33 -12.62 -5.67
C SER A 78 -11.62 -13.35 -6.05
N GLN A 79 -11.63 -14.07 -7.18
CA GLN A 79 -12.81 -14.73 -7.72
C GLN A 79 -13.58 -15.65 -6.74
N PRO A 80 -12.91 -16.47 -5.89
CA PRO A 80 -13.63 -17.35 -4.96
C PRO A 80 -14.24 -16.64 -3.75
N PHE A 81 -14.01 -15.33 -3.57
CA PHE A 81 -14.47 -14.60 -2.39
C PHE A 81 -15.72 -13.76 -2.65
N ARG A 82 -16.50 -13.52 -1.58
CA ARG A 82 -17.64 -12.61 -1.61
C ARG A 82 -17.17 -11.19 -1.95
N GLY A 83 -17.88 -10.51 -2.82
CA GLY A 83 -17.53 -9.17 -3.29
C GLY A 83 -16.77 -9.15 -4.62
N ALA A 84 -16.50 -10.32 -5.21
CA ALA A 84 -15.93 -10.40 -6.56
C ALA A 84 -16.83 -9.70 -7.61
N SER A 85 -18.14 -9.63 -7.38
CA SER A 85 -19.09 -8.86 -8.21
C SER A 85 -18.87 -7.35 -8.18
N ALA A 86 -18.28 -6.83 -7.09
CA ALA A 86 -17.90 -5.43 -6.95
C ALA A 86 -16.42 -5.19 -7.30
N ALA A 87 -15.71 -6.23 -7.76
CA ALA A 87 -14.31 -6.15 -8.10
C ALA A 87 -14.10 -5.31 -9.37
N ARG A 88 -13.01 -4.57 -9.38
CA ARG A 88 -12.66 -3.62 -10.43
C ARG A 88 -11.69 -4.24 -11.43
N PRO A 89 -11.74 -3.87 -12.72
CA PRO A 89 -10.74 -4.30 -13.70
C PRO A 89 -9.32 -3.94 -13.24
N ALA A 90 -8.36 -4.83 -13.48
CA ALA A 90 -6.99 -4.64 -12.98
C ALA A 90 -6.28 -3.44 -13.63
N ASP A 91 -6.53 -3.18 -14.90
CA ASP A 91 -5.99 -2.03 -15.63
C ASP A 91 -6.50 -0.70 -15.07
N LEU A 92 -7.80 -0.62 -14.76
CA LEU A 92 -8.39 0.55 -14.11
C LEU A 92 -7.80 0.77 -12.71
N ALA A 93 -7.72 -0.29 -11.91
CA ALA A 93 -7.12 -0.22 -10.57
C ALA A 93 -5.67 0.25 -10.62
N ALA A 94 -4.88 -0.27 -11.57
CA ALA A 94 -3.49 0.14 -11.76
C ALA A 94 -3.38 1.62 -12.15
N ALA A 95 -4.20 2.09 -13.11
CA ALA A 95 -4.20 3.48 -13.55
C ALA A 95 -4.53 4.44 -12.41
N GLU A 96 -5.54 4.13 -11.60
CA GLU A 96 -5.92 4.95 -10.44
C GLU A 96 -4.83 4.99 -9.37
N MET A 97 -4.21 3.85 -9.06
CA MET A 97 -3.10 3.81 -8.10
C MET A 97 -1.90 4.63 -8.58
N LEU A 98 -1.58 4.60 -9.88
CA LEU A 98 -0.51 5.43 -10.43
C LEU A 98 -0.83 6.92 -10.29
N GLN A 99 -2.08 7.33 -10.50
CA GLN A 99 -2.50 8.72 -10.27
C GLN A 99 -2.34 9.12 -8.81
N VAL A 100 -2.68 8.24 -7.87
CA VAL A 100 -2.48 8.50 -6.42
C VAL A 100 -1.00 8.68 -6.10
N ILE A 101 -0.13 7.80 -6.62
CA ILE A 101 1.32 7.89 -6.42
C ILE A 101 1.86 9.23 -6.94
N ASP A 102 1.42 9.67 -8.11
CA ASP A 102 1.87 10.93 -8.72
C ASP A 102 1.38 12.16 -7.95
N ALA A 103 0.19 12.07 -7.35
CA ALA A 103 -0.40 13.16 -6.56
C ALA A 103 0.20 13.33 -5.17
N LEU A 104 0.80 12.27 -4.60
CA LEU A 104 1.37 12.29 -3.25
C LEU A 104 2.83 12.76 -3.28
N GLY A 105 3.13 13.85 -2.60
CA GLY A 105 4.49 14.38 -2.47
C GLY A 105 5.32 13.66 -1.40
N PRO A 106 6.60 14.10 -1.22
CA PRO A 106 7.52 13.51 -0.24
C PRO A 106 7.00 13.53 1.20
N GLU A 107 6.18 14.52 1.54
CA GLU A 107 5.54 14.65 2.86
C GLU A 107 4.60 13.48 3.20
N HIS A 108 4.13 12.75 2.20
CA HIS A 108 3.29 11.56 2.36
C HIS A 108 4.07 10.25 2.44
N SER A 109 5.40 10.27 2.33
CA SER A 109 6.21 9.06 2.49
C SER A 109 5.94 8.41 3.85
N GLY A 110 5.72 7.10 3.84
CA GLY A 110 5.32 6.36 5.05
C GLY A 110 3.85 6.47 5.40
N SER A 111 2.98 6.83 4.44
CA SER A 111 1.53 6.87 4.61
C SER A 111 0.83 5.70 3.90
N PHE A 112 -0.44 5.50 4.25
CA PHE A 112 -1.30 4.45 3.72
C PHE A 112 -2.52 5.07 3.04
N HIS A 113 -2.74 4.75 1.77
CA HIS A 113 -3.82 5.30 0.96
C HIS A 113 -4.58 4.22 0.20
N ALA A 114 -5.85 4.47 -0.03
CA ALA A 114 -6.66 3.68 -0.94
C ALA A 114 -6.43 4.13 -2.40
N TYR A 115 -6.90 3.31 -3.33
CA TYR A 115 -6.81 3.54 -4.78
C TYR A 115 -7.48 4.84 -5.26
N ASP A 116 -8.40 5.39 -4.49
CA ASP A 116 -9.10 6.66 -4.76
C ASP A 116 -8.41 7.88 -4.12
N GLY A 117 -7.27 7.67 -3.48
CA GLY A 117 -6.51 8.71 -2.80
C GLY A 117 -6.89 8.94 -1.34
N GLN A 118 -7.91 8.26 -0.83
CA GLN A 118 -8.31 8.39 0.56
C GLN A 118 -7.20 7.91 1.49
N ALA A 119 -6.82 8.75 2.46
CA ALA A 119 -5.89 8.33 3.51
C ALA A 119 -6.54 7.30 4.43
N LEU A 120 -5.81 6.25 4.72
CA LEU A 120 -6.25 5.17 5.61
C LEU A 120 -5.44 5.19 6.91
N PRO A 121 -6.04 4.90 8.06
CA PRO A 121 -5.29 4.72 9.30
C PRO A 121 -4.47 3.42 9.23
N TRP A 122 -3.41 3.40 10.00
CA TRP A 122 -2.58 2.19 10.13
C TRP A 122 -3.25 1.03 10.86
#